data_94a05b5b50018bd2dbdf415c3e4715f6
#
_entry.id   94a05b5b50018bd2dbdf415c3e4715f6
#
_cell.length_a   1.000
_cell.length_b   1.000
_cell.length_c   1.000
_cell.angle_alpha   90.00
_cell.angle_beta   90.00
_cell.angle_gamma   90.00
#
_symmetry.space_group_name_H-M   'P 1'
#
loop_
_entity.id
_entity.type
_entity.pdbx_description
1 polymer ?
#
loop_
_entity_poly.entity_id
_entity_poly.type
_entity_poly.pdbx_seq_one_letter_code
_entity_poly.pdbx_strand_id
1 'polypeptide(L)'
;MSEKVILILVDGMRPDGMMQCGNPFAQKMVENSTYSLKARTVMPSVTLPCHMSLFHSVDPERHGILTNGYVPQVRPIKGMFDRFDDYDKKCAFFYTWEELRDLCRPDNLDVSLCINQHKQSDTDIKITDAAIKYINEASPDFLFLYLGETDEVGGHDCGWMSEQYMKSVSKALSCVEKLQNSISDEYTIILLADHGGHDRSHG
;
A
#
# COMPACT_ATOMS: atom_id res chain seq x y z
N MET A 1 -1.72 24.99 -8.63
CA MET A 1 -1.00 24.33 -7.52
C MET A 1 -0.85 22.89 -7.94
N SER A 2 0.34 22.30 -7.90
CA SER A 2 0.49 20.85 -8.13
C SER A 2 -0.09 20.14 -6.93
N GLU A 3 -1.04 19.24 -7.14
CA GLU A 3 -1.59 18.42 -6.07
C GLU A 3 -0.53 17.37 -5.69
N LYS A 4 -0.23 17.29 -4.40
CA LYS A 4 0.63 16.25 -3.84
C LYS A 4 -0.21 15.07 -3.42
N VAL A 5 0.29 13.85 -3.61
CA VAL A 5 -0.47 12.63 -3.38
C VAL A 5 0.30 11.67 -2.50
N ILE A 6 -0.39 11.12 -1.51
CA ILE A 6 0.08 9.96 -0.74
C ILE A 6 -0.86 8.80 -1.05
N LEU A 7 -0.30 7.75 -1.65
CA LEU A 7 -0.99 6.50 -1.91
C LEU A 7 -0.63 5.51 -0.79
N ILE A 8 -1.61 5.15 0.04
CA ILE A 8 -1.44 4.19 1.12
C ILE A 8 -2.13 2.89 0.72
N LEU A 9 -1.41 1.79 0.80
CA LEU A 9 -1.96 0.47 0.56
C LEU A 9 -1.83 -0.38 1.82
N VAL A 10 -2.95 -0.92 2.28
CA VAL A 10 -3.02 -1.89 3.39
C VAL A 10 -3.29 -3.26 2.80
N ASP A 11 -2.26 -4.10 2.80
CA ASP A 11 -2.30 -5.42 2.18
C ASP A 11 -3.39 -6.31 2.79
N GLY A 12 -4.16 -6.97 1.93
CA GLY A 12 -5.19 -7.92 2.34
C GLY A 12 -6.35 -7.32 3.15
N MET A 13 -6.49 -5.99 3.22
CA MET A 13 -7.54 -5.35 4.01
C MET A 13 -8.90 -5.45 3.32
N ARG A 14 -9.78 -6.27 3.88
CA ARG A 14 -11.18 -6.39 3.41
C ARG A 14 -12.02 -5.19 3.84
N PRO A 15 -12.95 -4.72 3.00
CA PRO A 15 -13.86 -3.62 3.36
C PRO A 15 -14.71 -3.91 4.61
N ASP A 16 -15.20 -5.14 4.76
CA ASP A 16 -15.95 -5.58 5.94
C ASP A 16 -15.07 -5.67 7.19
N GLY A 17 -13.81 -6.09 7.05
CA GLY A 17 -12.82 -6.04 8.11
C GLY A 17 -12.54 -4.61 8.57
N MET A 18 -12.33 -3.69 7.63
CA MET A 18 -12.16 -2.27 7.93
C MET A 18 -13.32 -1.71 8.76
N MET A 19 -14.57 -1.99 8.36
CA MET A 19 -15.76 -1.46 9.04
C MET A 19 -16.06 -2.14 10.38
N GLN A 20 -15.57 -3.39 10.61
CA GLN A 20 -15.87 -4.18 11.80
C GLN A 20 -14.70 -4.24 12.80
N CYS A 21 -13.51 -3.74 12.47
CA CYS A 21 -12.33 -3.83 13.34
C CYS A 21 -12.42 -3.00 14.63
N GLY A 22 -13.47 -2.22 14.80
CA GLY A 22 -13.71 -1.40 15.99
C GLY A 22 -12.88 -0.11 16.07
N ASN A 23 -12.13 0.23 15.03
CA ASN A 23 -11.39 1.48 14.97
C ASN A 23 -12.32 2.62 14.52
N PRO A 24 -12.53 3.68 15.35
CA PRO A 24 -13.45 4.77 15.00
C PRO A 24 -13.00 5.58 13.79
N PHE A 25 -11.73 5.53 13.42
CA PHE A 25 -11.22 6.21 12.26
C PHE A 25 -11.81 5.66 10.94
N ALA A 26 -12.15 4.36 10.89
CA ALA A 26 -12.82 3.77 9.73
C ALA A 26 -14.10 4.50 9.37
N GLN A 27 -14.97 4.70 10.37
CA GLN A 27 -16.23 5.42 10.17
C GLN A 27 -16.01 6.89 9.80
N LYS A 28 -15.08 7.56 10.49
CA LYS A 28 -14.70 8.96 10.21
C LYS A 28 -14.19 9.15 8.78
N MET A 29 -13.40 8.20 8.28
CA MET A 29 -12.91 8.22 6.88
C MET A 29 -14.07 8.13 5.89
N VAL A 30 -14.98 7.17 6.07
CA VAL A 30 -16.13 7.00 5.17
C VAL A 30 -17.02 8.25 5.15
N GLU A 31 -17.23 8.91 6.29
CA GLU A 31 -18.04 10.12 6.39
C GLU A 31 -17.39 11.35 5.74
N ASN A 32 -16.07 11.41 5.67
CA ASN A 32 -15.33 12.60 5.23
C ASN A 32 -14.56 12.41 3.92
N SER A 33 -14.78 11.31 3.20
CA SER A 33 -14.07 11.05 1.93
C SER A 33 -15.01 10.55 0.84
N THR A 34 -14.51 10.55 -0.39
CA THR A 34 -15.12 9.77 -1.48
C THR A 34 -14.62 8.34 -1.37
N TYR A 35 -15.53 7.36 -1.35
CA TYR A 35 -15.16 5.97 -1.09
C TYR A 35 -15.91 4.95 -1.95
N SER A 36 -15.35 3.77 -2.06
CA SER A 36 -16.01 2.57 -2.58
C SER A 36 -15.61 1.35 -1.74
N LEU A 37 -16.59 0.67 -1.16
CA LEU A 37 -16.42 -0.61 -0.47
C LEU A 37 -16.66 -1.82 -1.39
N LYS A 38 -16.75 -1.60 -2.71
CA LYS A 38 -17.05 -2.63 -3.72
C LYS A 38 -16.00 -2.65 -4.83
N ALA A 39 -14.86 -2.02 -4.64
CA ALA A 39 -13.75 -2.08 -5.57
C ALA A 39 -13.30 -3.55 -5.73
N ARG A 40 -12.82 -3.89 -6.91
CA ARG A 40 -12.29 -5.22 -7.23
C ARG A 40 -10.87 -5.07 -7.73
N THR A 41 -10.06 -6.05 -7.40
CA THR A 41 -8.70 -6.17 -7.92
C THR A 41 -8.67 -7.02 -9.20
N VAL A 42 -7.49 -7.16 -9.78
CA VAL A 42 -7.23 -8.04 -10.93
C VAL A 42 -7.16 -9.52 -10.50
N MET A 43 -7.11 -10.41 -11.48
CA MET A 43 -6.87 -11.85 -11.25
C MET A 43 -5.55 -12.27 -11.90
N PRO A 44 -4.72 -13.05 -11.20
CA PRO A 44 -4.90 -13.57 -9.84
C PRO A 44 -4.83 -12.46 -8.79
N SER A 45 -5.67 -12.56 -7.75
CA SER A 45 -5.72 -11.60 -6.64
C SER A 45 -4.62 -11.87 -5.61
N VAL A 46 -3.39 -11.74 -6.06
CA VAL A 46 -2.14 -11.97 -5.33
C VAL A 46 -1.34 -10.66 -5.29
N THR A 47 -0.65 -10.41 -4.21
CA THR A 47 -0.02 -9.11 -3.90
C THR A 47 0.79 -8.53 -5.07
N LEU A 48 1.80 -9.25 -5.56
CA LEU A 48 2.67 -8.71 -6.61
C LEU A 48 1.95 -8.48 -7.95
N PRO A 49 1.13 -9.40 -8.49
CA PRO A 49 0.28 -9.14 -9.65
C PRO A 49 -0.62 -7.91 -9.50
N CYS A 50 -1.26 -7.74 -8.33
CA CYS A 50 -2.13 -6.60 -8.07
C CYS A 50 -1.36 -5.27 -8.08
N HIS A 51 -0.21 -5.23 -7.42
CA HIS A 51 0.67 -4.05 -7.41
C HIS A 51 1.22 -3.74 -8.79
N MET A 52 1.66 -4.77 -9.55
CA MET A 52 2.12 -4.57 -10.92
C MET A 52 1.03 -3.97 -11.81
N SER A 53 -0.20 -4.46 -11.69
CA SER A 53 -1.33 -3.89 -12.44
C SER A 53 -1.64 -2.47 -12.00
N LEU A 54 -1.64 -2.18 -10.70
CA LEU A 54 -1.88 -0.84 -10.16
C LEU A 54 -0.83 0.17 -10.65
N PHE A 55 0.46 -0.19 -10.58
CA PHE A 55 1.56 0.72 -10.90
C PHE A 55 1.81 0.89 -12.40
N HIS A 56 1.45 -0.11 -13.21
CA HIS A 56 1.67 -0.08 -14.66
C HIS A 56 0.39 0.15 -15.47
N SER A 57 -0.78 0.17 -14.81
CA SER A 57 -2.10 0.38 -15.45
C SER A 57 -2.40 -0.62 -16.58
N VAL A 58 -2.04 -1.88 -16.37
CA VAL A 58 -2.27 -2.99 -17.30
C VAL A 58 -2.64 -4.27 -16.57
N ASP A 59 -3.34 -5.17 -17.24
CA ASP A 59 -3.72 -6.46 -16.66
C ASP A 59 -2.53 -7.42 -16.49
N PRO A 60 -2.64 -8.44 -15.61
CA PRO A 60 -1.59 -9.42 -15.37
C PRO A 60 -1.13 -10.16 -16.61
N GLU A 61 -2.00 -10.43 -17.57
CA GLU A 61 -1.64 -11.03 -18.87
C GLU A 61 -0.64 -10.17 -19.66
N ARG A 62 -0.69 -8.84 -19.48
CA ARG A 62 0.18 -7.91 -20.21
C ARG A 62 1.54 -7.76 -19.57
N HIS A 63 1.63 -7.65 -18.23
CA HIS A 63 2.92 -7.52 -17.54
C HIS A 63 3.56 -8.88 -17.25
N GLY A 64 2.82 -9.99 -17.27
CA GLY A 64 3.33 -11.35 -17.14
C GLY A 64 3.72 -11.76 -15.72
N ILE A 65 3.42 -10.96 -14.69
CA ILE A 65 3.67 -11.28 -13.29
C ILE A 65 2.38 -11.87 -12.71
N LEU A 66 2.40 -13.15 -12.37
CA LEU A 66 1.20 -13.91 -11.98
C LEU A 66 1.29 -14.50 -10.57
N THR A 67 2.43 -14.36 -9.89
CA THR A 67 2.68 -14.88 -8.54
C THR A 67 3.55 -13.90 -7.74
N ASN A 68 3.73 -14.14 -6.44
CA ASN A 68 4.67 -13.39 -5.58
C ASN A 68 6.14 -13.80 -5.79
N GLY A 69 6.42 -14.82 -6.59
CA GLY A 69 7.79 -15.18 -6.95
C GLY A 69 8.42 -14.15 -7.89
N TYR A 70 9.70 -13.84 -7.65
CA TYR A 70 10.42 -12.92 -8.53
C TYR A 70 10.47 -13.42 -9.97
N VAL A 71 9.98 -12.60 -10.89
CA VAL A 71 10.06 -12.80 -12.34
C VAL A 71 10.38 -11.45 -12.98
N PRO A 72 11.52 -11.32 -13.69
CA PRO A 72 11.85 -10.06 -14.36
C PRO A 72 10.86 -9.81 -15.51
N GLN A 73 10.49 -8.57 -15.71
CA GLN A 73 9.73 -8.18 -16.90
C GLN A 73 10.62 -8.29 -18.14
N VAL A 74 10.35 -9.29 -18.98
CA VAL A 74 11.08 -9.49 -20.24
C VAL A 74 10.83 -8.33 -21.23
N ARG A 75 9.65 -7.75 -21.19
CA ARG A 75 9.27 -6.56 -21.97
C ARG A 75 8.72 -5.49 -21.02
N PRO A 76 9.61 -4.70 -20.40
CA PRO A 76 9.20 -3.72 -19.41
C PRO A 76 8.18 -2.73 -19.95
N ILE A 77 7.18 -2.44 -19.13
CA ILE A 77 6.16 -1.43 -19.39
C ILE A 77 6.51 -0.22 -18.52
N LYS A 78 6.35 0.99 -19.05
CA LYS A 78 6.46 2.21 -18.25
C LYS A 78 5.36 2.23 -17.19
N GLY A 79 5.75 2.33 -15.94
CA GLY A 79 4.85 2.43 -14.81
C GLY A 79 4.60 3.87 -14.37
N MET A 80 3.91 4.01 -13.24
CA MET A 80 3.57 5.29 -12.62
C MET A 80 4.82 6.11 -12.31
N PHE A 81 5.85 5.50 -11.72
CA PHE A 81 7.10 6.20 -11.38
C PHE A 81 7.88 6.67 -12.59
N ASP A 82 7.89 5.91 -13.70
CA ASP A 82 8.47 6.37 -14.96
C ASP A 82 7.76 7.63 -15.49
N ARG A 83 6.44 7.73 -15.24
CA ARG A 83 5.67 8.91 -15.64
C ARG A 83 5.95 10.12 -14.75
N PHE A 84 6.10 9.90 -13.46
CA PHE A 84 6.48 10.98 -12.54
C PHE A 84 7.86 11.52 -12.86
N ASP A 85 8.83 10.66 -13.20
CA ASP A 85 10.17 11.05 -13.65
C ASP A 85 10.12 11.85 -14.96
N ASP A 86 9.30 11.44 -15.96
CA ASP A 86 9.07 12.21 -17.20
C ASP A 86 8.62 13.67 -16.92
N TYR A 87 8.14 14.02 -15.69
CA TYR A 87 7.66 15.34 -15.26
C TYR A 87 8.45 15.94 -14.09
N ASP A 88 9.65 15.47 -13.82
CA ASP A 88 10.52 15.92 -12.73
C ASP A 88 9.81 15.94 -11.36
N LYS A 89 8.98 14.94 -11.06
CA LYS A 89 8.25 14.80 -9.81
C LYS A 89 9.10 14.10 -8.76
N LYS A 90 9.16 14.69 -7.56
CA LYS A 90 9.82 14.09 -6.41
C LYS A 90 8.98 12.94 -5.85
N CYS A 91 9.51 11.71 -5.94
CA CYS A 91 8.81 10.49 -5.58
C CYS A 91 9.52 9.71 -4.48
N ALA A 92 8.73 9.12 -3.58
CA ALA A 92 9.23 8.29 -2.50
C ALA A 92 8.44 6.98 -2.36
N PHE A 93 9.13 5.91 -1.94
CA PHE A 93 8.58 4.59 -1.80
C PHE A 93 8.95 3.99 -0.45
N PHE A 94 7.96 3.81 0.43
CA PHE A 94 8.09 3.28 1.78
C PHE A 94 7.29 1.98 1.89
N TYR A 95 7.94 0.86 2.22
CA TYR A 95 7.30 -0.45 2.14
C TYR A 95 7.86 -1.43 3.16
N THR A 96 7.07 -2.47 3.49
CA THR A 96 7.44 -3.49 4.48
C THR A 96 7.71 -4.87 3.89
N TRP A 97 7.36 -5.09 2.62
CA TRP A 97 7.58 -6.36 1.91
C TRP A 97 8.60 -6.16 0.77
N GLU A 98 9.73 -6.90 0.84
CA GLU A 98 10.90 -6.60 0.01
C GLU A 98 10.67 -6.85 -1.49
N GLU A 99 9.76 -7.76 -1.85
CA GLU A 99 9.45 -8.09 -3.23
C GLU A 99 8.87 -6.91 -4.03
N LEU A 100 8.30 -5.91 -3.34
CA LEU A 100 7.83 -4.67 -3.97
C LEU A 100 8.96 -3.78 -4.50
N ARG A 101 10.22 -4.04 -4.15
CA ARG A 101 11.37 -3.26 -4.60
C ARG A 101 11.44 -3.09 -6.12
N ASP A 102 10.99 -4.10 -6.86
CA ASP A 102 11.08 -4.13 -8.32
C ASP A 102 9.86 -3.52 -9.05
N LEU A 103 8.95 -2.88 -8.30
CA LEU A 103 7.81 -2.15 -8.90
C LEU A 103 8.22 -0.90 -9.67
N CYS A 104 9.35 -0.31 -9.34
CA CYS A 104 9.91 0.83 -10.04
C CYS A 104 11.29 0.52 -10.60
N ARG A 105 11.66 1.24 -11.65
CA ARG A 105 13.00 1.14 -12.23
C ARG A 105 14.01 1.93 -11.40
N PRO A 106 15.30 1.57 -11.49
CA PRO A 106 16.36 2.42 -10.94
C PRO A 106 16.24 3.87 -11.45
N ASP A 107 16.65 4.81 -10.61
CA ASP A 107 16.70 6.27 -10.85
C ASP A 107 15.35 7.01 -10.81
N ASN A 108 14.22 6.33 -10.69
CA ASN A 108 12.89 6.97 -10.69
C ASN A 108 12.39 7.39 -9.28
N LEU A 109 13.20 7.22 -8.24
CA LEU A 109 12.82 7.54 -6.86
C LEU A 109 13.88 8.40 -6.16
N ASP A 110 13.45 9.44 -5.48
CA ASP A 110 14.33 10.19 -4.56
C ASP A 110 14.66 9.37 -3.32
N VAL A 111 13.69 8.59 -2.82
CA VAL A 111 13.87 7.69 -1.67
C VAL A 111 13.12 6.39 -1.86
N SER A 112 13.80 5.28 -1.56
CA SER A 112 13.21 3.96 -1.39
C SER A 112 13.65 3.40 -0.04
N LEU A 113 12.69 3.13 0.87
CA LEU A 113 12.95 2.58 2.20
C LEU A 113 12.13 1.32 2.43
N CYS A 114 12.83 0.20 2.67
CA CYS A 114 12.23 -1.06 3.08
C CYS A 114 12.52 -1.36 4.55
N ILE A 115 11.48 -1.66 5.34
CA ILE A 115 11.60 -2.26 6.68
C ILE A 115 10.98 -3.65 6.60
N ASN A 116 11.77 -4.66 6.34
CA ASN A 116 11.30 -6.00 5.99
C ASN A 116 10.51 -6.67 7.13
N GLN A 117 9.22 -6.93 6.90
CA GLN A 117 8.28 -7.50 7.86
C GLN A 117 8.61 -8.93 8.30
N HIS A 118 9.32 -9.70 7.47
CA HIS A 118 9.79 -11.04 7.84
C HIS A 118 11.01 -11.04 8.77
N LYS A 119 11.61 -9.88 9.02
CA LYS A 119 12.81 -9.72 9.85
C LYS A 119 12.58 -8.90 11.11
N GLN A 120 11.48 -8.17 11.19
CA GLN A 120 11.18 -7.25 12.29
C GLN A 120 9.69 -7.27 12.61
N SER A 121 9.32 -6.90 13.84
CA SER A 121 7.95 -6.62 14.26
C SER A 121 7.61 -5.13 14.17
N ASP A 122 6.33 -4.82 14.23
CA ASP A 122 5.80 -3.44 14.21
C ASP A 122 6.29 -2.62 13.03
N THR A 123 6.42 -3.29 11.89
CA THR A 123 6.96 -2.67 10.67
C THR A 123 6.04 -1.62 10.09
N ASP A 124 4.72 -1.80 10.18
CA ASP A 124 3.74 -0.81 9.75
C ASP A 124 3.87 0.51 10.53
N ILE A 125 4.11 0.43 11.85
CA ILE A 125 4.34 1.62 12.68
C ILE A 125 5.66 2.29 12.29
N LYS A 126 6.74 1.51 12.20
CA LYS A 126 8.08 2.02 11.90
C LYS A 126 8.15 2.68 10.52
N ILE A 127 7.57 2.05 9.50
CA ILE A 127 7.58 2.58 8.14
C ILE A 127 6.72 3.84 8.03
N THR A 128 5.59 3.88 8.76
CA THR A 128 4.73 5.07 8.84
C THR A 128 5.47 6.24 9.48
N ASP A 129 6.19 6.01 10.58
CA ASP A 129 6.98 7.06 11.25
C ASP A 129 8.09 7.60 10.35
N ALA A 130 8.77 6.72 9.62
CA ALA A 130 9.78 7.12 8.65
C ALA A 130 9.16 7.93 7.48
N ALA A 131 8.00 7.53 6.98
CA ALA A 131 7.27 8.26 5.94
C ALA A 131 6.85 9.66 6.40
N ILE A 132 6.25 9.78 7.59
CA ILE A 132 5.87 11.07 8.19
C ILE A 132 7.07 12.01 8.29
N LYS A 133 8.20 11.50 8.80
CA LYS A 133 9.43 12.28 8.90
C LYS A 133 9.87 12.79 7.53
N TYR A 134 9.92 11.91 6.54
CA TYR A 134 10.35 12.27 5.18
C TYR A 134 9.40 13.28 4.52
N ILE A 135 8.08 13.09 4.67
CA ILE A 135 7.08 14.02 4.12
C ILE A 135 7.31 15.43 4.66
N ASN A 136 7.51 15.59 5.96
CA ASN A 136 7.70 16.87 6.61
C ASN A 136 9.04 17.53 6.29
N GLU A 137 10.09 16.75 6.03
CA GLU A 137 11.43 17.27 5.69
C GLU A 137 11.61 17.57 4.20
N ALA A 138 11.09 16.71 3.33
CA ALA A 138 11.38 16.73 1.89
C ALA A 138 10.21 17.17 1.01
N SER A 139 8.98 17.12 1.54
CA SER A 139 7.76 17.53 0.84
C SER A 139 7.63 16.93 -0.57
N PRO A 140 7.62 15.58 -0.73
CA PRO A 140 7.54 14.92 -2.04
C PRO A 140 6.24 15.26 -2.77
N ASP A 141 6.23 15.17 -4.10
CA ASP A 141 5.01 15.28 -4.91
C ASP A 141 4.15 14.01 -4.82
N PHE A 142 4.81 12.84 -4.75
CA PHE A 142 4.15 11.55 -4.60
C PHE A 142 4.90 10.67 -3.59
N LEU A 143 4.14 10.03 -2.70
CA LEU A 143 4.68 9.02 -1.80
C LEU A 143 3.76 7.79 -1.81
N PHE A 144 4.36 6.62 -2.00
CA PHE A 144 3.71 5.34 -1.78
C PHE A 144 4.09 4.80 -0.41
N LEU A 145 3.09 4.42 0.38
CA LEU A 145 3.25 3.76 1.67
C LEU A 145 2.52 2.42 1.66
N TYR A 146 3.26 1.33 1.87
CA TYR A 146 2.73 -0.02 1.95
C TYR A 146 2.81 -0.53 3.40
N LEU A 147 1.67 -1.04 3.89
CA LEU A 147 1.49 -1.62 5.22
C LEU A 147 1.11 -3.10 5.06
N GLY A 148 2.00 -4.02 5.41
CA GLY A 148 1.87 -5.45 5.08
C GLY A 148 1.41 -6.35 6.22
N GLU A 149 1.42 -5.88 7.48
CA GLU A 149 1.11 -6.75 8.63
C GLU A 149 -0.34 -7.26 8.66
N THR A 150 -1.27 -6.60 7.97
CA THR A 150 -2.67 -7.04 7.92
C THR A 150 -2.79 -8.34 7.15
N ASP A 151 -2.09 -8.49 6.03
CA ASP A 151 -2.04 -9.70 5.24
C ASP A 151 -1.24 -10.81 5.95
N GLU A 152 0.01 -10.55 6.28
CA GLU A 152 0.94 -11.54 6.81
C GLU A 152 0.51 -12.04 8.19
N VAL A 153 0.45 -11.14 9.19
CA VAL A 153 0.17 -11.49 10.59
C VAL A 153 -1.33 -11.72 10.82
N GLY A 154 -2.17 -10.86 10.25
CA GLY A 154 -3.61 -10.94 10.42
C GLY A 154 -4.23 -12.06 9.58
N GLY A 155 -3.95 -12.08 8.29
CA GLY A 155 -4.55 -12.99 7.31
C GLY A 155 -3.91 -14.38 7.33
N HIS A 156 -2.66 -14.48 6.88
CA HIS A 156 -2.00 -15.78 6.70
C HIS A 156 -1.75 -16.52 8.00
N ASP A 157 -1.25 -15.85 9.02
CA ASP A 157 -0.97 -16.50 10.31
C ASP A 157 -2.23 -16.85 11.10
N CYS A 158 -3.21 -15.94 11.17
CA CYS A 158 -4.36 -16.06 12.07
C CYS A 158 -5.71 -16.30 11.37
N GLY A 159 -5.82 -15.99 10.09
CA GLY A 159 -7.02 -16.11 9.28
C GLY A 159 -7.81 -14.80 9.16
N TRP A 160 -8.24 -14.51 7.92
CA TRP A 160 -9.08 -13.35 7.62
C TRP A 160 -10.36 -13.35 8.47
N MET A 161 -10.74 -12.18 8.94
CA MET A 161 -11.88 -11.93 9.83
C MET A 161 -11.74 -12.53 11.25
N SER A 162 -10.58 -13.11 11.61
CA SER A 162 -10.29 -13.49 13.00
C SER A 162 -10.13 -12.24 13.89
N GLU A 163 -10.18 -12.43 15.21
CA GLU A 163 -9.93 -11.35 16.16
C GLU A 163 -8.56 -10.68 15.95
N GLN A 164 -7.55 -11.49 15.62
CA GLN A 164 -6.20 -10.98 15.39
C GLN A 164 -6.11 -10.20 14.07
N TYR A 165 -6.79 -10.66 13.03
CA TYR A 165 -6.92 -9.90 11.79
C TYR A 165 -7.56 -8.53 12.02
N MET A 166 -8.66 -8.47 12.79
CA MET A 166 -9.31 -7.20 13.15
C MET A 166 -8.38 -6.27 13.92
N LYS A 167 -7.52 -6.81 14.80
CA LYS A 167 -6.49 -6.02 15.49
C LYS A 167 -5.44 -5.47 14.52
N SER A 168 -5.01 -6.26 13.55
CA SER A 168 -4.05 -5.83 12.52
C SER A 168 -4.66 -4.73 11.63
N VAL A 169 -5.90 -4.88 11.18
CA VAL A 169 -6.63 -3.83 10.45
C VAL A 169 -6.73 -2.54 11.28
N SER A 170 -7.13 -2.66 12.55
CA SER A 170 -7.23 -1.50 13.46
C SER A 170 -5.87 -0.81 13.66
N LYS A 171 -4.78 -1.58 13.74
CA LYS A 171 -3.41 -1.06 13.83
C LYS A 171 -3.01 -0.30 12.56
N ALA A 172 -3.27 -0.87 11.39
CA ALA A 172 -3.00 -0.20 10.11
C ALA A 172 -3.78 1.11 9.96
N LEU A 173 -5.07 1.11 10.32
CA LEU A 173 -5.89 2.34 10.32
C LEU A 173 -5.36 3.40 11.30
N SER A 174 -4.82 2.99 12.45
CA SER A 174 -4.17 3.92 13.40
C SER A 174 -2.89 4.53 12.81
N CYS A 175 -2.14 3.78 11.99
CA CYS A 175 -1.01 4.30 11.23
C CYS A 175 -1.46 5.35 10.20
N VAL A 176 -2.55 5.09 9.47
CA VAL A 176 -3.13 6.03 8.51
C VAL A 176 -3.61 7.32 9.21
N GLU A 177 -4.34 7.19 10.33
CA GLU A 177 -4.79 8.35 11.12
C GLU A 177 -3.60 9.17 11.64
N LYS A 178 -2.57 8.51 12.16
CA LYS A 178 -1.35 9.16 12.61
C LYS A 178 -0.69 9.96 11.48
N LEU A 179 -0.54 9.35 10.29
CA LEU A 179 0.03 10.02 9.13
C LEU A 179 -0.80 11.23 8.75
N GLN A 180 -2.12 11.08 8.58
CA GLN A 180 -3.02 12.17 8.22
C GLN A 180 -2.93 13.35 9.19
N ASN A 181 -2.87 13.08 10.49
CA ASN A 181 -2.77 14.13 11.52
C ASN A 181 -1.37 14.76 11.65
N SER A 182 -0.36 14.20 11.01
CA SER A 182 1.04 14.62 11.15
C SER A 182 1.60 15.37 9.94
N ILE A 183 0.84 15.48 8.87
CA ILE A 183 1.26 16.13 7.61
C ILE A 183 0.38 17.33 7.30
N SER A 184 0.81 18.16 6.33
CA SER A 184 0.03 19.33 5.89
C SER A 184 -1.19 18.94 5.05
N ASP A 185 -2.21 19.80 5.04
CA ASP A 185 -3.45 19.60 4.27
C ASP A 185 -3.28 19.73 2.73
N GLU A 186 -2.05 19.96 2.25
CA GLU A 186 -1.77 20.01 0.81
C GLU A 186 -1.75 18.67 0.12
N TYR A 187 -1.77 17.55 0.89
CA TYR A 187 -1.76 16.20 0.36
C TYR A 187 -3.16 15.62 0.17
N THR A 188 -3.40 15.07 -1.00
CA THR A 188 -4.52 14.14 -1.21
C THR A 188 -4.08 12.74 -0.78
N ILE A 189 -4.79 12.16 0.19
CA ILE A 189 -4.54 10.79 0.65
C ILE A 189 -5.49 9.84 -0.08
N ILE A 190 -4.93 8.82 -0.72
CA ILE A 190 -5.66 7.70 -1.33
C ILE A 190 -5.34 6.45 -0.51
N LEU A 191 -6.36 5.86 0.13
CA LEU A 191 -6.23 4.60 0.86
C LEU A 191 -6.91 3.49 0.07
N LEU A 192 -6.21 2.38 -0.14
CA LEU A 192 -6.77 1.19 -0.78
C LEU A 192 -6.16 -0.11 -0.23
N ALA A 193 -6.74 -1.24 -0.59
CA ALA A 193 -6.15 -2.55 -0.47
C ALA A 193 -5.88 -3.12 -1.86
N ASP A 194 -4.93 -4.02 -2.00
CA ASP A 194 -4.61 -4.71 -3.24
C ASP A 194 -5.54 -5.90 -3.49
N HIS A 195 -5.91 -6.63 -2.45
CA HIS A 195 -6.85 -7.74 -2.47
C HIS A 195 -7.55 -7.89 -1.10
N GLY A 196 -8.43 -8.85 -0.99
CA GLY A 196 -8.96 -9.39 0.26
C GLY A 196 -8.43 -10.81 0.47
N GLY A 197 -9.09 -11.57 1.35
CA GLY A 197 -8.74 -12.96 1.60
C GLY A 197 -9.86 -13.69 2.34
N HIS A 198 -9.68 -14.99 2.51
CA HIS A 198 -10.59 -15.86 3.25
C HIS A 198 -9.79 -16.97 3.93
N ASP A 199 -10.28 -17.51 5.01
CA ASP A 199 -9.56 -18.51 5.80
C ASP A 199 -8.13 -18.01 6.12
N ARG A 200 -7.12 -18.59 5.52
CA ARG A 200 -5.71 -18.18 5.62
C ARG A 200 -5.06 -18.04 4.23
N SER A 201 -5.84 -17.65 3.24
CA SER A 201 -5.39 -17.57 1.85
C SER A 201 -6.10 -16.46 1.08
N HIS A 202 -5.51 -16.11 -0.05
CA HIS A 202 -6.06 -15.21 -1.08
C HIS A 202 -5.62 -15.72 -2.47
N GLY A 203 -6.17 -15.17 -3.60
CA GLY A 203 -5.82 -15.56 -4.97
C GLY A 203 -6.87 -16.38 -5.67
#